data_7e6718d76935f959e1f6a66e36a8ed05
#
_entry.id   7e6718d76935f959e1f6a66e36a8ed05
#
_cell.length_a   1.000
_cell.length_b   1.000
_cell.length_c   1.000
_cell.angle_alpha   90.00
_cell.angle_beta   90.00
_cell.angle_gamma   90.00
#
_symmetry.space_group_name_H-M   'P 1'
#
loop_
_entity.id
_entity.type
_entity.pdbx_description
1 polymer ?
#
loop_
_entity_poly.entity_id
_entity_poly.type
_entity_poly.pdbx_seq_one_letter_code
_entity_poly.pdbx_strand_id
1 'polypeptide(L)'
;GVSLQGRAIGGRKVLHAVGVGQSTGAFSTFYKVNDRYETFFDRSGVFPYTFVRRVDEGGYTFSQDYIFLQRRGQVTTQEKKTHDVPAHVQDMLSAFYFARTIDFTKAKPGEVFTIETFLDNELWPLRMRYIGKETIKLRNGKFRCLKFQPVVQEGRIFKGNDDLNVWITDDANRIPVLAQAKVLVGSMRLTVRLEDIE
;
A
#
# COMPACT_ATOMS: atom_id res chain seq x y z
N GLY A 1 -10.25 -6.37 2.82
CA GLY A 1 -10.43 -6.44 1.36
C GLY A 1 -10.05 -5.14 0.67
N VAL A 2 -9.71 -5.20 -0.61
CA VAL A 2 -9.45 -4.02 -1.46
C VAL A 2 -10.35 -4.11 -2.68
N SER A 3 -11.04 -3.02 -3.02
CA SER A 3 -11.86 -2.90 -4.24
C SER A 3 -11.34 -1.78 -5.13
N LEU A 4 -11.52 -1.91 -6.45
CA LEU A 4 -11.11 -0.93 -7.45
C LEU A 4 -12.27 -0.64 -8.40
N GLN A 5 -12.60 0.64 -8.61
CA GLN A 5 -13.68 1.06 -9.49
C GLN A 5 -13.26 2.21 -10.40
N GLY A 6 -13.70 2.20 -11.65
CA GLY A 6 -13.55 3.34 -12.55
C GLY A 6 -14.52 4.47 -12.18
N ARG A 7 -14.05 5.71 -12.15
CA ARG A 7 -14.81 6.93 -11.85
C ARG A 7 -14.42 8.05 -12.81
N ALA A 8 -15.20 9.13 -12.83
CA ALA A 8 -14.85 10.37 -13.51
C ALA A 8 -14.96 11.54 -12.53
N ILE A 9 -13.89 12.32 -12.40
CA ILE A 9 -13.83 13.53 -11.58
C ILE A 9 -13.34 14.66 -12.44
N GLY A 10 -14.15 15.71 -12.60
CA GLY A 10 -13.79 16.88 -13.41
C GLY A 10 -13.40 16.53 -14.85
N GLY A 11 -14.08 15.55 -15.47
CA GLY A 11 -13.80 15.06 -16.84
C GLY A 11 -12.58 14.15 -16.97
N ARG A 12 -11.88 13.84 -15.87
CA ARG A 12 -10.74 12.93 -15.87
C ARG A 12 -11.16 11.52 -15.47
N LYS A 13 -10.62 10.53 -16.18
CA LYS A 13 -10.80 9.13 -15.83
C LYS A 13 -9.89 8.78 -14.65
N VAL A 14 -10.48 8.44 -13.54
CA VAL A 14 -9.79 8.05 -12.32
C VAL A 14 -10.16 6.64 -11.91
N LEU A 15 -9.30 6.00 -11.14
CA LEU A 15 -9.58 4.77 -10.43
C LEU A 15 -9.80 5.12 -8.95
N HIS A 16 -10.83 4.53 -8.37
CA HIS A 16 -11.16 4.63 -6.96
C HIS A 16 -10.82 3.30 -6.30
N ALA A 17 -9.79 3.27 -5.49
CA ALA A 17 -9.43 2.11 -4.69
C ALA A 17 -9.88 2.31 -3.25
N VAL A 18 -10.46 1.25 -2.67
CA VAL A 18 -10.90 1.21 -1.27
C VAL A 18 -10.28 0.00 -0.61
N GLY A 19 -9.53 0.22 0.47
CA GLY A 19 -9.01 -0.81 1.35
C GLY A 19 -9.78 -0.81 2.67
N VAL A 20 -10.20 -1.99 3.13
CA VAL A 20 -10.88 -2.17 4.42
C VAL A 20 -10.12 -3.20 5.23
N GLY A 21 -9.71 -2.80 6.45
CA GLY A 21 -9.13 -3.66 7.48
C GLY A 21 -10.14 -3.91 8.58
N GLN A 22 -10.41 -5.18 8.89
CA GLN A 22 -11.33 -5.55 9.97
C GLN A 22 -10.77 -6.73 10.75
N SER A 23 -10.86 -6.66 12.09
CA SER A 23 -10.60 -7.81 12.94
C SER A 23 -11.73 -8.82 12.80
N THR A 24 -11.38 -10.12 12.78
CA THR A 24 -12.33 -11.22 12.65
C THR A 24 -12.09 -12.31 13.69
N GLY A 25 -13.10 -13.14 13.94
CA GLY A 25 -13.00 -14.28 14.86
C GLY A 25 -12.88 -13.85 16.33
N ALA A 26 -12.29 -14.72 17.16
CA ALA A 26 -12.16 -14.50 18.59
C ALA A 26 -11.35 -13.25 18.96
N PHE A 27 -10.41 -12.84 18.11
CA PHE A 27 -9.61 -11.62 18.30
C PHE A 27 -10.47 -10.35 18.31
N SER A 28 -11.53 -10.29 17.48
CA SER A 28 -12.43 -9.14 17.40
C SER A 28 -13.21 -8.88 18.69
N THR A 29 -13.29 -9.87 19.58
CA THR A 29 -13.94 -9.73 20.90
C THR A 29 -13.09 -8.92 21.88
N PHE A 30 -11.76 -8.98 21.73
CA PHE A 30 -10.81 -8.30 22.61
C PHE A 30 -10.26 -7.00 22.01
N TYR A 31 -10.13 -6.95 20.69
CA TYR A 31 -9.60 -5.80 19.99
C TYR A 31 -10.29 -5.62 18.64
N LYS A 32 -11.15 -4.62 18.58
CA LYS A 32 -11.91 -4.31 17.36
C LYS A 32 -11.09 -3.41 16.46
N VAL A 33 -10.91 -3.83 15.21
CA VAL A 33 -10.31 -3.04 14.13
C VAL A 33 -11.36 -2.84 13.05
N ASN A 34 -11.54 -1.60 12.60
CA ASN A 34 -12.41 -1.26 11.48
C ASN A 34 -11.83 -0.05 10.73
N ASP A 35 -10.81 -0.32 9.93
CA ASP A 35 -10.09 0.70 9.18
C ASP A 35 -10.58 0.79 7.76
N ARG A 36 -10.59 2.01 7.22
CA ARG A 36 -10.94 2.29 5.84
C ARG A 36 -9.95 3.28 5.23
N TYR A 37 -9.42 2.90 4.09
CA TYR A 37 -8.51 3.69 3.27
C TYR A 37 -9.09 3.84 1.89
N GLU A 38 -9.09 5.06 1.33
CA GLU A 38 -9.57 5.32 -0.02
C GLU A 38 -8.59 6.22 -0.76
N THR A 39 -8.38 5.94 -2.03
CA THR A 39 -7.64 6.81 -2.93
C THR A 39 -8.35 6.94 -4.27
N PHE A 40 -8.32 8.15 -4.82
CA PHE A 40 -8.70 8.42 -6.20
C PHE A 40 -7.43 8.82 -6.96
N PHE A 41 -7.04 8.01 -7.92
CA PHE A 41 -5.80 8.22 -8.65
C PHE A 41 -5.99 8.17 -10.16
N ASP A 42 -5.07 8.80 -10.89
CA ASP A 42 -5.10 8.83 -12.35
C ASP A 42 -5.00 7.42 -12.92
N ARG A 43 -5.86 7.12 -13.91
CA ARG A 43 -5.89 5.79 -14.52
C ARG A 43 -4.61 5.45 -15.28
N SER A 44 -3.97 6.45 -15.89
CA SER A 44 -2.82 6.25 -16.79
C SER A 44 -1.50 6.49 -16.08
N GLY A 45 -1.43 7.56 -15.26
CA GLY A 45 -0.21 7.97 -14.58
C GLY A 45 -0.04 7.34 -13.20
N VAL A 46 -1.09 6.70 -12.68
CA VAL A 46 -1.11 6.04 -11.36
C VAL A 46 -0.58 6.94 -10.24
N PHE A 47 -1.00 8.20 -10.21
CA PHE A 47 -0.70 9.15 -9.14
C PHE A 47 -2.00 9.65 -8.50
N PRO A 48 -2.04 9.86 -7.17
CA PRO A 48 -3.26 10.22 -6.46
C PRO A 48 -3.70 11.66 -6.68
N TYR A 49 -5.01 11.88 -6.58
CA TYR A 49 -5.64 13.19 -6.46
C TYR A 49 -6.17 13.44 -5.05
N THR A 50 -6.75 12.40 -4.43
CA THR A 50 -7.24 12.46 -3.05
C THR A 50 -6.97 11.16 -2.34
N PHE A 51 -6.72 11.26 -1.04
CA PHE A 51 -6.59 10.13 -0.15
C PHE A 51 -7.40 10.38 1.11
N VAL A 52 -8.09 9.36 1.57
CA VAL A 52 -8.93 9.36 2.78
C VAL A 52 -8.54 8.18 3.66
N ARG A 53 -8.28 8.46 4.94
CA ARG A 53 -7.98 7.43 5.94
C ARG A 53 -8.90 7.58 7.13
N ARG A 54 -9.54 6.49 7.51
CA ARG A 54 -10.38 6.39 8.70
C ARG A 54 -9.92 5.16 9.47
N VAL A 55 -9.46 5.35 10.69
CA VAL A 55 -8.96 4.32 11.59
C VAL A 55 -9.88 4.24 12.80
N ASP A 56 -10.28 3.03 13.18
CA ASP A 56 -11.02 2.73 14.40
C ASP A 56 -10.46 1.43 14.99
N GLU A 57 -9.53 1.57 15.93
CA GLU A 57 -8.78 0.47 16.52
C GLU A 57 -8.87 0.52 18.05
N GLY A 58 -9.61 -0.44 18.65
CA GLY A 58 -9.68 -0.59 20.10
C GLY A 58 -10.18 0.64 20.85
N GLY A 59 -11.04 1.49 20.20
CA GLY A 59 -11.53 2.76 20.74
C GLY A 59 -10.69 3.97 20.35
N TYR A 60 -9.53 3.79 19.74
CA TYR A 60 -8.77 4.87 19.13
C TYR A 60 -9.34 5.18 17.74
N THR A 61 -9.69 6.44 17.49
CA THR A 61 -10.18 6.89 16.18
C THR A 61 -9.26 7.95 15.60
N PHE A 62 -8.98 7.83 14.30
CA PHE A 62 -8.14 8.77 13.58
C PHE A 62 -8.67 9.03 12.17
N SER A 63 -8.66 10.28 11.73
CA SER A 63 -9.11 10.69 10.40
C SER A 63 -8.06 11.55 9.73
N GLN A 64 -7.78 11.27 8.44
CA GLN A 64 -6.78 11.98 7.68
C GLN A 64 -7.21 12.05 6.21
N ASP A 65 -7.23 13.27 5.66
CA ASP A 65 -7.58 13.52 4.27
C ASP A 65 -6.49 14.33 3.58
N TYR A 66 -6.13 13.92 2.35
CA TYR A 66 -5.16 14.62 1.52
C TYR A 66 -5.74 14.98 0.16
N ILE A 67 -5.33 16.15 -0.34
CA ILE A 67 -5.54 16.58 -1.72
C ILE A 67 -4.17 16.75 -2.35
N PHE A 68 -3.90 15.97 -3.40
CA PHE A 68 -2.64 15.99 -4.13
C PHE A 68 -2.75 16.94 -5.33
N LEU A 69 -2.04 18.06 -5.26
CA LEU A 69 -1.93 19.04 -6.33
C LEU A 69 -0.71 18.71 -7.19
N GLN A 70 -0.74 17.56 -7.87
CA GLN A 70 0.41 16.97 -8.58
C GLN A 70 1.14 17.94 -9.52
N ARG A 71 0.39 18.81 -10.25
CA ARG A 71 0.99 19.82 -11.14
C ARG A 71 1.74 20.92 -10.42
N ARG A 72 1.45 21.12 -9.12
CA ARG A 72 2.11 22.13 -8.27
C ARG A 72 3.20 21.53 -7.39
N GLY A 73 3.35 20.19 -7.39
CA GLY A 73 4.25 19.51 -6.46
C GLY A 73 3.85 19.75 -5.00
N GLN A 74 2.54 19.69 -4.70
CA GLN A 74 2.04 20.02 -3.37
C GLN A 74 0.97 19.02 -2.92
N VAL A 75 0.91 18.81 -1.59
CA VAL A 75 -0.18 18.11 -0.90
C VAL A 75 -0.81 19.06 0.11
N THR A 76 -2.14 19.14 0.11
CA THR A 76 -2.91 19.88 1.11
C THR A 76 -3.56 18.91 2.07
N THR A 77 -3.36 19.09 3.37
CA THR A 77 -3.93 18.27 4.44
C THR A 77 -5.34 18.72 4.82
N GLN A 78 -6.03 17.93 5.63
CA GLN A 78 -7.35 18.24 6.18
C GLN A 78 -7.34 19.58 6.96
N GLU A 79 -6.24 19.89 7.65
CA GLU A 79 -6.04 21.15 8.39
C GLU A 79 -5.67 22.33 7.47
N LYS A 80 -5.78 22.16 6.14
CA LYS A 80 -5.43 23.14 5.12
C LYS A 80 -3.95 23.58 5.12
N LYS A 81 -3.07 22.76 5.69
CA LYS A 81 -1.63 22.95 5.55
C LYS A 81 -1.18 22.41 4.21
N THR A 82 -0.25 23.12 3.57
CA THR A 82 0.33 22.72 2.29
C THR A 82 1.78 22.30 2.48
N HIS A 83 2.16 21.19 1.88
CA HIS A 83 3.51 20.62 1.90
C HIS A 83 4.02 20.49 0.47
N ASP A 84 5.24 20.93 0.22
CA ASP A 84 5.91 20.69 -1.05
C ASP A 84 6.36 19.23 -1.14
N VAL A 85 6.10 18.59 -2.27
CA VAL A 85 6.36 17.16 -2.49
C VAL A 85 6.92 16.92 -3.88
N PRO A 86 7.67 15.83 -4.10
CA PRO A 86 8.11 15.42 -5.43
C PRO A 86 6.94 15.18 -6.38
N ALA A 87 7.20 15.31 -7.68
CA ALA A 87 6.25 14.93 -8.71
C ALA A 87 5.89 13.44 -8.59
N HIS A 88 4.63 13.12 -8.86
CA HIS A 88 4.09 11.76 -8.78
C HIS A 88 4.19 11.10 -7.39
N VAL A 89 4.31 11.90 -6.32
CA VAL A 89 4.24 11.38 -4.95
C VAL A 89 2.96 10.58 -4.77
N GLN A 90 3.07 9.45 -4.08
CA GLN A 90 1.98 8.50 -3.85
C GLN A 90 1.39 8.68 -2.44
N ASP A 91 0.15 8.26 -2.25
CA ASP A 91 -0.37 7.90 -0.93
C ASP A 91 -0.10 6.42 -0.63
N MET A 92 -0.44 6.01 0.61
CA MET A 92 -0.26 4.65 1.08
C MET A 92 -0.91 3.59 0.17
N LEU A 93 -2.09 3.87 -0.39
CA LEU A 93 -2.84 2.89 -1.18
C LEU A 93 -2.46 2.94 -2.66
N SER A 94 -2.29 4.14 -3.23
CA SER A 94 -1.86 4.31 -4.62
C SER A 94 -0.45 3.79 -4.87
N ALA A 95 0.44 3.81 -3.85
CA ALA A 95 1.78 3.23 -3.93
C ALA A 95 1.78 1.74 -4.31
N PHE A 96 0.79 0.95 -3.86
CA PHE A 96 0.67 -0.46 -4.26
C PHE A 96 0.33 -0.61 -5.75
N TYR A 97 -0.50 0.29 -6.31
CA TYR A 97 -0.81 0.28 -7.73
C TYR A 97 0.36 0.81 -8.56
N PHE A 98 1.04 1.83 -8.09
CA PHE A 98 2.25 2.37 -8.74
C PHE A 98 3.37 1.33 -8.77
N ALA A 99 3.59 0.57 -7.71
CA ALA A 99 4.59 -0.50 -7.67
C ALA A 99 4.41 -1.53 -8.80
N ARG A 100 3.17 -1.77 -9.25
CA ARG A 100 2.86 -2.68 -10.36
C ARG A 100 3.33 -2.15 -11.72
N THR A 101 3.60 -0.87 -11.85
CA THR A 101 4.11 -0.25 -13.09
C THR A 101 5.64 -0.35 -13.21
N ILE A 102 6.34 -0.65 -12.11
CA ILE A 102 7.80 -0.75 -12.10
C ILE A 102 8.25 -2.01 -12.84
N ASP A 103 9.22 -1.87 -13.73
CA ASP A 103 9.81 -3.01 -14.42
C ASP A 103 10.87 -3.70 -13.55
N PHE A 104 10.55 -4.90 -13.05
CA PHE A 104 11.45 -5.73 -12.26
C PHE A 104 12.15 -6.83 -13.08
N THR A 105 12.03 -6.84 -14.41
CA THR A 105 12.56 -7.94 -15.25
C THR A 105 14.08 -8.07 -15.15
N LYS A 106 14.78 -6.96 -14.92
CA LYS A 106 16.23 -6.89 -14.78
C LYS A 106 16.70 -6.71 -13.33
N ALA A 107 15.77 -6.75 -12.37
CA ALA A 107 16.09 -6.57 -10.96
C ALA A 107 17.06 -7.64 -10.45
N LYS A 108 18.05 -7.20 -9.68
CA LYS A 108 19.04 -8.07 -9.04
C LYS A 108 18.76 -8.20 -7.55
N PRO A 109 18.94 -9.38 -6.93
CA PRO A 109 18.81 -9.52 -5.49
C PRO A 109 19.66 -8.49 -4.75
N GLY A 110 19.07 -7.83 -3.76
CA GLY A 110 19.67 -6.73 -3.00
C GLY A 110 19.35 -5.33 -3.55
N GLU A 111 18.87 -5.21 -4.78
CA GLU A 111 18.49 -3.93 -5.37
C GLU A 111 17.31 -3.31 -4.61
N VAL A 112 17.38 -1.98 -4.38
CA VAL A 112 16.37 -1.23 -3.64
C VAL A 112 15.61 -0.32 -4.60
N PHE A 113 14.29 -0.48 -4.60
CA PHE A 113 13.34 0.36 -5.32
C PHE A 113 12.69 1.33 -4.34
N THR A 114 12.61 2.60 -4.70
CA THR A 114 12.02 3.65 -3.88
C THR A 114 10.77 4.20 -4.55
N ILE A 115 9.69 4.32 -3.78
CA ILE A 115 8.45 4.98 -4.17
C ILE A 115 8.27 6.16 -3.22
N GLU A 116 8.26 7.38 -3.76
CA GLU A 116 8.01 8.56 -2.96
C GLU A 116 6.55 8.57 -2.49
N THR A 117 6.34 8.57 -1.19
CA THR A 117 5.01 8.59 -0.58
C THR A 117 4.87 9.75 0.40
N PHE A 118 3.65 10.21 0.59
CA PHE A 118 3.28 11.19 1.61
C PHE A 118 2.31 10.54 2.60
N LEU A 119 2.74 10.47 3.86
CA LEU A 119 2.02 9.80 4.94
C LEU A 119 2.28 10.55 6.26
N ASP A 120 1.27 10.63 7.13
CA ASP A 120 1.37 11.28 8.45
C ASP A 120 1.94 12.72 8.38
N ASN A 121 1.53 13.46 7.32
CA ASN A 121 1.90 14.85 7.02
C ASN A 121 3.40 15.05 6.70
N GLU A 122 4.09 13.99 6.27
CA GLU A 122 5.50 14.06 5.87
C GLU A 122 5.81 13.19 4.65
N LEU A 123 6.92 13.49 3.98
CA LEU A 123 7.45 12.61 2.95
C LEU A 123 8.01 11.34 3.61
N TRP A 124 7.49 10.21 3.14
CA TRP A 124 7.87 8.89 3.63
C TRP A 124 8.26 7.98 2.47
N PRO A 125 9.52 7.99 2.00
CA PRO A 125 9.94 7.13 0.90
C PRO A 125 9.78 5.65 1.25
N LEU A 126 8.88 4.97 0.54
CA LEU A 126 8.69 3.53 0.65
C LEU A 126 9.82 2.83 -0.10
N ARG A 127 10.75 2.24 0.63
CA ARG A 127 11.91 1.55 0.08
C ARG A 127 11.72 0.05 0.18
N MET A 128 11.82 -0.65 -0.95
CA MET A 128 11.62 -2.09 -1.05
C MET A 128 12.86 -2.74 -1.63
N ARG A 129 13.47 -3.66 -0.89
CA ARG A 129 14.60 -4.47 -1.36
C ARG A 129 14.10 -5.70 -2.07
N TYR A 130 14.51 -5.90 -3.31
CA TYR A 130 14.24 -7.13 -4.04
C TYR A 130 15.10 -8.27 -3.48
N ILE A 131 14.46 -9.38 -3.12
CA ILE A 131 15.15 -10.56 -2.56
C ILE A 131 15.37 -11.63 -3.62
N GLY A 132 14.40 -11.80 -4.55
CA GLY A 132 14.48 -12.82 -5.57
C GLY A 132 13.11 -13.38 -5.94
N LYS A 133 13.14 -14.47 -6.72
CA LYS A 133 11.92 -15.20 -7.14
C LYS A 133 11.67 -16.36 -6.20
N GLU A 134 10.40 -16.58 -5.86
CA GLU A 134 9.96 -17.66 -5.00
C GLU A 134 8.59 -18.18 -5.47
N THR A 135 8.38 -19.50 -5.39
CA THR A 135 7.03 -20.05 -5.60
C THR A 135 6.39 -20.29 -4.25
N ILE A 136 5.29 -19.61 -4.01
CA ILE A 136 4.52 -19.74 -2.76
C ILE A 136 3.25 -20.55 -3.01
N LYS A 137 2.79 -21.29 -1.98
CA LYS A 137 1.52 -22.02 -1.98
C LYS A 137 0.54 -21.28 -1.08
N LEU A 138 -0.55 -20.82 -1.65
CA LEU A 138 -1.69 -20.24 -0.97
C LEU A 138 -2.90 -21.17 -1.06
N ARG A 139 -4.00 -20.82 -0.38
CA ARG A 139 -5.22 -21.63 -0.36
C ARG A 139 -5.81 -21.86 -1.77
N ASN A 140 -5.67 -20.87 -2.65
CA ASN A 140 -6.20 -20.85 -4.00
C ASN A 140 -5.19 -21.29 -5.08
N GLY A 141 -4.01 -21.79 -4.71
CA GLY A 141 -3.04 -22.32 -5.67
C GLY A 141 -1.58 -22.03 -5.38
N LYS A 142 -0.74 -22.32 -6.37
CA LYS A 142 0.69 -22.02 -6.38
C LYS A 142 0.93 -20.79 -7.25
N PHE A 143 1.70 -19.83 -6.74
CA PHE A 143 2.02 -18.58 -7.42
C PHE A 143 3.53 -18.40 -7.52
N ARG A 144 4.00 -18.14 -8.72
CA ARG A 144 5.37 -17.66 -8.93
C ARG A 144 5.41 -16.18 -8.60
N CYS A 145 6.29 -15.79 -7.68
CA CYS A 145 6.32 -14.45 -7.13
C CYS A 145 7.71 -13.84 -7.11
N LEU A 146 7.74 -12.53 -7.16
CA LEU A 146 8.87 -11.69 -6.75
C LEU A 146 8.70 -11.39 -5.26
N LYS A 147 9.76 -11.60 -4.47
CA LYS A 147 9.79 -11.33 -3.04
C LYS A 147 10.52 -10.03 -2.76
N PHE A 148 9.90 -9.20 -1.93
CA PHE A 148 10.46 -7.94 -1.46
C PHE A 148 10.45 -7.85 0.06
N GLN A 149 11.41 -7.09 0.59
CA GLN A 149 11.47 -6.68 1.98
C GLN A 149 11.49 -5.15 2.06
N PRO A 150 10.58 -4.51 2.81
CA PRO A 150 10.71 -3.09 3.10
C PRO A 150 12.04 -2.80 3.80
N VAL A 151 12.71 -1.75 3.35
CA VAL A 151 13.88 -1.21 4.04
C VAL A 151 13.36 -0.25 5.10
N VAL A 152 13.23 -0.74 6.33
CA VAL A 152 12.70 0.03 7.45
C VAL A 152 13.81 0.91 8.01
N GLN A 153 13.52 2.18 8.29
CA GLN A 153 14.39 2.99 9.14
C GLN A 153 14.26 2.45 10.59
N GLU A 154 15.38 2.16 11.23
CA GLU A 154 15.39 1.67 12.60
C GLU A 154 14.59 2.61 13.52
N GLY A 155 13.66 2.04 14.30
CA GLY A 155 13.04 2.70 15.45
C GLY A 155 11.54 2.96 15.40
N ARG A 156 10.79 2.73 14.29
CA ARG A 156 9.37 3.12 14.27
C ARG A 156 8.35 2.00 14.40
N ILE A 157 8.46 0.88 13.71
CA ILE A 157 7.40 -0.15 13.74
C ILE A 157 7.97 -1.58 13.82
N PHE A 158 9.11 -1.86 13.20
CA PHE A 158 9.72 -3.18 13.14
C PHE A 158 11.13 -3.15 13.74
N LYS A 159 11.47 -4.12 14.55
CA LYS A 159 12.78 -4.22 15.20
C LYS A 159 13.87 -4.78 14.28
N GLY A 160 13.52 -5.24 13.07
CA GLY A 160 14.48 -5.80 12.11
C GLY A 160 14.00 -5.72 10.67
N ASN A 161 14.96 -5.67 9.74
CA ASN A 161 14.70 -5.61 8.29
C ASN A 161 14.00 -6.87 7.74
N ASP A 162 13.98 -7.98 8.49
CA ASP A 162 13.45 -9.27 8.04
C ASP A 162 12.03 -9.53 8.52
N ASP A 163 11.42 -8.59 9.24
CA ASP A 163 10.15 -8.80 9.91
C ASP A 163 8.95 -8.70 8.99
N LEU A 164 9.07 -7.97 7.86
CA LEU A 164 8.02 -7.86 6.86
C LEU A 164 8.51 -8.37 5.51
N ASN A 165 7.75 -9.28 4.91
CA ASN A 165 7.98 -9.77 3.55
C ASN A 165 6.72 -9.57 2.71
N VAL A 166 6.90 -9.17 1.45
CA VAL A 166 5.81 -8.99 0.48
C VAL A 166 6.11 -9.82 -0.75
N TRP A 167 5.11 -10.56 -1.24
CA TRP A 167 5.17 -11.32 -2.48
C TRP A 167 4.18 -10.76 -3.48
N ILE A 168 4.67 -10.44 -4.66
CA ILE A 168 3.86 -10.03 -5.81
C ILE A 168 4.00 -11.06 -6.93
N THR A 169 2.98 -11.23 -7.76
CA THR A 169 3.04 -12.19 -8.87
C THR A 169 4.15 -11.83 -9.87
N ASP A 170 4.89 -12.86 -10.36
CA ASP A 170 5.92 -12.72 -11.41
C ASP A 170 5.26 -12.81 -12.80
N ASP A 171 4.33 -11.89 -13.05
CA ASP A 171 3.60 -11.75 -14.31
C ASP A 171 3.35 -10.26 -14.66
N ALA A 172 2.65 -10.00 -15.74
CA ALA A 172 2.36 -8.63 -16.19
C ALA A 172 1.48 -7.84 -15.19
N ASN A 173 0.67 -8.54 -14.38
CA ASN A 173 -0.26 -7.92 -13.44
C ASN A 173 0.41 -7.48 -12.14
N ARG A 174 1.51 -8.15 -11.72
CA ARG A 174 2.30 -7.84 -10.51
C ARG A 174 1.43 -7.62 -9.29
N ILE A 175 0.54 -8.58 -9.02
CA ILE A 175 -0.44 -8.45 -7.94
C ILE A 175 0.19 -8.86 -6.61
N PRO A 176 0.11 -8.03 -5.56
CA PRO A 176 0.47 -8.44 -4.21
C PRO A 176 -0.45 -9.58 -3.75
N VAL A 177 0.12 -10.75 -3.46
CA VAL A 177 -0.65 -11.94 -3.06
C VAL A 177 -0.46 -12.32 -1.60
N LEU A 178 0.65 -11.90 -1.00
CA LEU A 178 0.95 -12.17 0.40
C LEU A 178 1.82 -11.05 0.99
N ALA A 179 1.46 -10.59 2.17
CA ALA A 179 2.34 -9.87 3.07
C ALA A 179 2.41 -10.63 4.40
N GLN A 180 3.60 -10.86 4.89
CA GLN A 180 3.84 -11.57 6.15
C GLN A 180 4.74 -10.74 7.04
N ALA A 181 4.23 -10.36 8.22
CA ALA A 181 5.00 -9.68 9.25
C ALA A 181 5.23 -10.62 10.43
N LYS A 182 6.45 -10.63 10.97
CA LYS A 182 6.75 -11.22 12.26
C LYS A 182 6.41 -10.20 13.34
N VAL A 183 5.55 -10.53 14.27
CA VAL A 183 5.22 -9.70 15.43
C VAL A 183 5.74 -10.37 16.69
N LEU A 184 5.97 -9.60 17.76
CA LEU A 184 6.57 -10.07 19.01
C LEU A 184 5.82 -11.26 19.67
N VAL A 185 4.54 -11.45 19.34
CA VAL A 185 3.71 -12.57 19.80
C VAL A 185 3.04 -13.19 18.57
N GLY A 186 3.77 -14.09 17.88
CA GLY A 186 3.25 -14.82 16.73
C GLY A 186 3.66 -14.21 15.36
N SER A 187 2.88 -14.50 14.34
CA SER A 187 3.04 -13.92 13.01
C SER A 187 1.71 -13.41 12.48
N MET A 188 1.69 -12.19 11.94
CA MET A 188 0.56 -11.68 11.20
C MET A 188 0.73 -12.03 9.72
N ARG A 189 -0.27 -12.66 9.12
CA ARG A 189 -0.29 -12.99 7.70
C ARG A 189 -1.48 -12.30 7.05
N LEU A 190 -1.20 -11.38 6.13
CA LEU A 190 -2.19 -10.77 5.29
C LEU A 190 -2.16 -11.47 3.92
N THR A 191 -3.26 -12.12 3.55
CA THR A 191 -3.44 -12.69 2.22
C THR A 191 -4.40 -11.80 1.45
N VAL A 192 -3.97 -11.28 0.31
CA VAL A 192 -4.86 -10.52 -0.58
C VAL A 192 -5.75 -11.53 -1.32
N ARG A 193 -7.06 -11.44 -1.15
CA ARG A 193 -8.01 -12.14 -2.02
C ARG A 193 -8.14 -11.34 -3.30
N LEU A 194 -7.86 -11.99 -4.40
CA LEU A 194 -8.20 -11.50 -5.73
C LEU A 194 -9.68 -11.83 -5.98
N GLU A 195 -10.58 -11.08 -5.40
CA GLU A 195 -11.97 -11.09 -5.80
C GLU A 195 -12.14 -9.91 -6.78
N ASP A 196 -12.40 -10.28 -8.04
CA ASP A 196 -12.92 -9.44 -9.13
C ASP A 196 -12.03 -8.25 -9.57
N ILE A 197 -10.96 -8.60 -10.29
CA ILE A 197 -10.39 -7.68 -11.28
C ILE A 197 -10.89 -8.17 -12.65
N GLU A 198 -12.11 -7.77 -13.01
CA GLU A 198 -12.56 -7.73 -14.41
C GLU A 198 -12.01 -6.49 -15.12
#